data_3cc3824e2d5ce571b771c272131913aa
#
_entry.id   3cc3824e2d5ce571b771c272131913aa
#
_cell.length_a   1.000
_cell.length_b   1.000
_cell.length_c   1.000
_cell.angle_alpha   90.00
_cell.angle_beta   90.00
_cell.angle_gamma   90.00
#
_symmetry.space_group_name_H-M   'P 1'
#
loop_
_entity.id
_entity.type
_entity.pdbx_description
1 polymer ?
#
loop_
_entity_poly.entity_id
_entity_poly.type
_entity_poly.pdbx_seq_one_letter_code
_entity_poly.pdbx_strand_id
1 'polypeptide(L)'
;MNLKPEKNTEEKLILVDGSGYIFRAYYALPPMSNSEGVPINAVYGFTNMMIKLIEDFNPKNICVLFDFGRETFRNKIYSEYKANRTSPPEDLIPQFDLIKEASRSIGLPTIEMEGFEADDLIATFVNKAKSEKKEIIVVSSDKDLMQLVKPNVLMLDPMKNSWIDEDKVREKFGVQPHKVIDVQALAGDSSDNIPGVPGIGLKTAADLINEFGNLEELLSRSHEIKQNKRRENLIEFKNLALVSKELVTLKNDVPIDITLDELKFDFSRNRDIFIEFLKKHSFKRILEKVNNETVLDNISSVKKPNEKNNFNEREVNYRLITSESELVEIIEICNEKIVIAFDCETNSLNSKSTDLVGLSIAYDIGQAVYIPLRHIKDDSDLFENKKTQDFTNQIEFRKAINLIKPILEDPSILKVGHNIKFDMNVLRQYHNGSIHIYPVDDTMCMSYALNLGKVQNHKLDTLALVELNHSTIKYEDICGKGVNQKTFDLINPLEALNYAAEDSDVALALYQNLKLRLMSDKKNFVYQKLE
;
A
#
# COMPACT_ATOMS: atom_id res chain seq x y z
N MET A 1 0.89 20.38 -3.39
CA MET A 1 1.23 20.64 -1.98
C MET A 1 0.74 19.44 -1.20
N ASN A 2 1.61 18.50 -0.81
CA ASN A 2 1.22 17.34 0.01
C ASN A 2 1.04 17.83 1.45
N LEU A 3 -0.18 18.18 1.80
CA LEU A 3 -0.56 18.44 3.18
C LEU A 3 -0.60 17.10 3.93
N LYS A 4 0.57 16.62 4.41
CA LYS A 4 0.55 15.73 5.56
C LYS A 4 -0.04 16.54 6.71
N PRO A 5 -1.09 16.03 7.41
CA PRO A 5 -1.60 16.73 8.58
C PRO A 5 -0.44 16.93 9.55
N GLU A 6 -0.35 18.16 10.10
CA GLU A 6 0.65 18.47 11.14
C GLU A 6 0.65 17.41 12.24
N LYS A 7 1.82 17.14 12.82
CA LYS A 7 2.17 16.01 13.72
C LYS A 7 1.31 15.83 15.00
N ASN A 8 0.17 16.49 15.14
CA ASN A 8 -0.67 16.34 16.33
C ASN A 8 -1.92 15.50 16.02
N THR A 9 -1.71 14.22 15.66
CA THR A 9 -2.82 13.27 15.40
C THR A 9 -3.44 12.72 16.68
N GLU A 10 -2.81 12.90 17.84
CA GLU A 10 -3.22 12.32 19.13
C GLU A 10 -4.64 12.77 19.57
N GLU A 11 -5.06 13.99 19.24
CA GLU A 11 -6.37 14.53 19.62
C GLU A 11 -7.45 14.29 18.56
N LYS A 12 -7.08 13.77 17.37
CA LYS A 12 -8.02 13.50 16.29
C LYS A 12 -8.83 12.24 16.57
N LEU A 13 -10.05 12.21 16.06
CA LEU A 13 -10.87 11.00 16.07
C LEU A 13 -10.54 10.17 14.82
N ILE A 14 -10.10 8.93 15.01
CA ILE A 14 -9.85 7.99 13.93
C ILE A 14 -11.02 7.01 13.84
N LEU A 15 -11.68 6.98 12.68
CA LEU A 15 -12.78 6.06 12.37
C LEU A 15 -12.30 5.08 11.30
N VAL A 16 -12.25 3.81 11.64
CA VAL A 16 -11.72 2.75 10.76
C VAL A 16 -12.88 1.93 10.21
N ASP A 17 -12.97 1.86 8.88
CA ASP A 17 -13.82 0.90 8.18
C ASP A 17 -13.22 -0.50 8.32
N GLY A 18 -13.70 -1.25 9.32
CA GLY A 18 -13.23 -2.59 9.63
C GLY A 18 -13.58 -3.60 8.54
N SER A 19 -14.74 -3.46 7.91
CA SER A 19 -15.20 -4.37 6.86
C SER A 19 -14.29 -4.34 5.63
N GLY A 20 -13.88 -3.15 5.20
CA GLY A 20 -12.92 -2.99 4.10
C GLY A 20 -11.55 -3.61 4.41
N TYR A 21 -11.10 -3.55 5.67
CA TYR A 21 -9.85 -4.16 6.11
C TYR A 21 -9.87 -5.68 6.14
N ILE A 22 -11.01 -6.32 6.42
CA ILE A 22 -11.15 -7.78 6.48
C ILE A 22 -10.81 -8.42 5.15
N PHE A 23 -11.48 -8.00 4.08
CA PHE A 23 -11.25 -8.56 2.75
C PHE A 23 -9.82 -8.31 2.27
N ARG A 24 -9.29 -7.12 2.55
CA ARG A 24 -7.89 -6.82 2.25
C ARG A 24 -6.93 -7.77 2.96
N ALA A 25 -7.11 -7.98 4.26
CA ALA A 25 -6.27 -8.88 5.05
C ALA A 25 -6.33 -10.31 4.53
N TYR A 26 -7.53 -10.76 4.15
CA TYR A 26 -7.75 -12.09 3.61
C TYR A 26 -7.01 -12.32 2.30
N TYR A 27 -7.15 -11.42 1.32
CA TYR A 27 -6.53 -11.57 0.00
C TYR A 27 -5.03 -11.20 -0.03
N ALA A 28 -4.53 -10.49 0.95
CA ALA A 28 -3.11 -10.11 1.03
C ALA A 28 -2.21 -11.23 1.54
N LEU A 29 -2.77 -12.22 2.25
CA LEU A 29 -2.00 -13.28 2.89
C LEU A 29 -2.42 -14.67 2.37
N PRO A 30 -1.46 -15.61 2.27
CA PRO A 30 -1.79 -16.99 1.94
C PRO A 30 -2.66 -17.61 3.04
N PRO A 31 -3.38 -18.70 2.74
CA PRO A 31 -4.10 -19.45 3.75
C PRO A 31 -3.18 -19.83 4.92
N MET A 32 -3.61 -19.50 6.13
CA MET A 32 -2.93 -19.81 7.39
C MET A 32 -3.94 -20.38 8.36
N SER A 33 -3.52 -21.36 9.16
CA SER A 33 -4.34 -21.94 10.23
C SER A 33 -3.59 -21.92 11.55
N ASN A 34 -4.30 -21.82 12.66
CA ASN A 34 -3.74 -21.99 13.99
C ASN A 34 -3.49 -23.49 14.30
N SER A 35 -3.03 -23.80 15.52
CA SER A 35 -2.77 -25.19 15.97
C SER A 35 -4.02 -26.07 15.99
N GLU A 36 -5.21 -25.51 15.98
CA GLU A 36 -6.50 -26.19 15.99
C GLU A 36 -7.08 -26.35 14.57
N GLY A 37 -6.36 -25.89 13.53
CA GLY A 37 -6.78 -25.96 12.14
C GLY A 37 -7.75 -24.83 11.74
N VAL A 38 -8.03 -23.85 12.60
CA VAL A 38 -8.91 -22.72 12.28
C VAL A 38 -8.18 -21.75 11.34
N PRO A 39 -8.81 -21.33 10.23
CA PRO A 39 -8.24 -20.31 9.35
C PRO A 39 -8.04 -18.96 10.08
N ILE A 40 -6.85 -18.36 9.94
CA ILE A 40 -6.47 -17.14 10.67
C ILE A 40 -5.71 -16.10 9.83
N ASN A 41 -5.56 -16.30 8.53
CA ASN A 41 -4.82 -15.36 7.67
C ASN A 41 -5.40 -13.94 7.69
N ALA A 42 -6.72 -13.81 7.59
CA ALA A 42 -7.38 -12.49 7.68
C ALA A 42 -7.26 -11.88 9.08
N VAL A 43 -7.37 -12.70 10.14
CA VAL A 43 -7.18 -12.25 11.54
C VAL A 43 -5.77 -11.71 11.74
N TYR A 44 -4.76 -12.46 11.28
CA TYR A 44 -3.37 -12.06 11.39
C TYR A 44 -3.07 -10.77 10.62
N GLY A 45 -3.53 -10.69 9.37
CA GLY A 45 -3.36 -9.51 8.52
C GLY A 45 -4.03 -8.27 9.11
N PHE A 46 -5.29 -8.40 9.53
CA PHE A 46 -6.05 -7.34 10.17
C PHE A 46 -5.36 -6.84 11.45
N THR A 47 -4.94 -7.76 12.31
CA THR A 47 -4.24 -7.44 13.57
C THR A 47 -2.97 -6.62 13.30
N ASN A 48 -2.15 -7.03 12.32
CA ASN A 48 -0.96 -6.26 11.93
C ASN A 48 -1.30 -4.86 11.41
N MET A 49 -2.36 -4.73 10.60
CA MET A 49 -2.78 -3.44 10.07
C MET A 49 -3.26 -2.50 11.18
N MET A 50 -3.98 -3.02 12.20
CA MET A 50 -4.41 -2.22 13.35
C MET A 50 -3.22 -1.77 14.21
N ILE A 51 -2.28 -2.66 14.49
CA ILE A 51 -1.05 -2.30 15.22
C ILE A 51 -0.30 -1.20 14.48
N LYS A 52 -0.12 -1.35 13.16
CA LYS A 52 0.54 -0.33 12.35
C LYS A 52 -0.20 1.02 12.41
N LEU A 53 -1.51 1.01 12.31
CA LEU A 53 -2.31 2.23 12.39
C LEU A 53 -2.12 2.93 13.77
N ILE A 54 -2.09 2.14 14.85
CA ILE A 54 -1.84 2.65 16.20
C ILE A 54 -0.43 3.25 16.31
N GLU A 55 0.57 2.58 15.76
CA GLU A 55 1.96 3.06 15.75
C GLU A 55 2.13 4.35 14.94
N ASP A 56 1.52 4.40 13.74
CA ASP A 56 1.63 5.52 12.82
C ASP A 56 0.95 6.80 13.35
N PHE A 57 -0.16 6.65 14.08
CA PHE A 57 -1.00 7.76 14.51
C PHE A 57 -1.00 8.05 16.00
N ASN A 58 -0.60 7.10 16.84
CA ASN A 58 -0.69 7.19 18.29
C ASN A 58 -2.04 7.78 18.78
N PRO A 59 -3.20 7.18 18.40
CA PRO A 59 -4.48 7.81 18.60
C PRO A 59 -4.93 7.72 20.06
N LYS A 60 -5.47 8.83 20.58
CA LYS A 60 -6.21 8.82 21.86
C LYS A 60 -7.69 8.45 21.67
N ASN A 61 -8.23 8.68 20.47
CA ASN A 61 -9.61 8.38 20.13
C ASN A 61 -9.65 7.62 18.80
N ILE A 62 -10.07 6.37 18.84
CA ILE A 62 -10.17 5.51 17.66
C ILE A 62 -11.35 4.57 17.82
N CYS A 63 -11.99 4.23 16.71
CA CYS A 63 -13.05 3.25 16.67
C CYS A 63 -12.97 2.43 15.39
N VAL A 64 -13.21 1.13 15.50
CA VAL A 64 -13.35 0.23 14.36
C VAL A 64 -14.82 -0.10 14.16
N LEU A 65 -15.35 0.17 12.98
CA LEU A 65 -16.74 -0.02 12.65
C LEU A 65 -16.88 -1.18 11.67
N PHE A 66 -17.82 -2.08 11.95
CA PHE A 66 -18.09 -3.26 11.15
C PHE A 66 -19.53 -3.30 10.66
N ASP A 67 -19.74 -3.97 9.51
CA ASP A 67 -21.07 -4.38 9.10
C ASP A 67 -21.57 -5.48 10.04
N PHE A 68 -22.80 -5.36 10.51
CA PHE A 68 -23.43 -6.39 11.32
C PHE A 68 -23.83 -7.61 10.48
N GLY A 69 -24.34 -7.37 9.29
CA GLY A 69 -24.84 -8.41 8.40
C GLY A 69 -25.04 -7.91 6.96
N ARG A 70 -25.69 -8.71 6.14
CA ARG A 70 -25.96 -8.38 4.74
C ARG A 70 -27.20 -7.54 4.52
N GLU A 71 -28.23 -7.73 5.37
CA GLU A 71 -29.50 -7.05 5.24
C GLU A 71 -29.48 -5.73 5.99
N THR A 72 -29.77 -4.66 5.28
CA THR A 72 -29.82 -3.30 5.82
C THR A 72 -31.13 -2.62 5.43
N PHE A 73 -31.36 -1.41 5.92
CA PHE A 73 -32.54 -0.62 5.52
C PHE A 73 -32.58 -0.38 4.01
N ARG A 74 -31.42 -0.40 3.30
CA ARG A 74 -31.33 -0.22 1.86
C ARG A 74 -31.99 -1.34 1.08
N ASN A 75 -31.97 -2.57 1.59
CA ASN A 75 -32.69 -3.69 0.97
C ASN A 75 -34.21 -3.53 1.02
N LYS A 76 -34.74 -2.75 1.99
CA LYS A 76 -36.17 -2.39 2.05
C LYS A 76 -36.53 -1.32 1.01
N ILE A 77 -35.59 -0.43 0.66
CA ILE A 77 -35.75 0.59 -0.39
C ILE A 77 -35.66 -0.04 -1.77
N TYR A 78 -34.66 -0.92 -1.97
CA TYR A 78 -34.39 -1.57 -3.24
C TYR A 78 -33.90 -3.00 -3.01
N SER A 79 -34.72 -3.99 -3.32
CA SER A 79 -34.45 -5.42 -3.06
C SER A 79 -33.18 -5.94 -3.75
N GLU A 80 -32.82 -5.35 -4.90
CA GLU A 80 -31.64 -5.73 -5.67
C GLU A 80 -30.33 -5.09 -5.16
N TYR A 81 -30.38 -4.26 -4.11
CA TYR A 81 -29.18 -3.65 -3.52
C TYR A 81 -28.19 -4.71 -3.07
N LYS A 82 -26.96 -4.64 -3.58
CA LYS A 82 -25.86 -5.61 -3.32
C LYS A 82 -26.20 -7.09 -3.67
N ALA A 83 -27.29 -7.35 -4.43
CA ALA A 83 -27.69 -8.71 -4.79
C ALA A 83 -26.65 -9.45 -5.66
N ASN A 84 -25.80 -8.71 -6.37
CA ASN A 84 -24.71 -9.22 -7.20
C ASN A 84 -23.45 -9.63 -6.41
N ARG A 85 -23.40 -9.32 -5.09
CA ARG A 85 -22.25 -9.68 -4.26
C ARG A 85 -22.28 -11.17 -3.91
N THR A 86 -21.19 -11.88 -4.20
CA THR A 86 -21.00 -13.28 -3.85
C THR A 86 -20.86 -13.47 -2.33
N SER A 87 -21.12 -14.69 -1.86
CA SER A 87 -20.84 -15.04 -0.46
C SER A 87 -19.34 -14.96 -0.17
N PRO A 88 -18.94 -14.55 1.05
CA PRO A 88 -17.54 -14.65 1.46
C PRO A 88 -17.02 -16.09 1.30
N PRO A 89 -15.71 -16.27 1.05
CA PRO A 89 -15.09 -17.58 1.09
C PRO A 89 -15.41 -18.32 2.40
N GLU A 90 -15.60 -19.64 2.32
CA GLU A 90 -16.00 -20.46 3.48
C GLU A 90 -14.98 -20.38 4.63
N ASP A 91 -13.71 -20.30 4.31
CA ASP A 91 -12.61 -20.17 5.26
C ASP A 91 -12.47 -18.73 5.84
N LEU A 92 -13.09 -17.73 5.23
CA LEU A 92 -13.16 -16.37 5.79
C LEU A 92 -14.29 -16.23 6.83
N ILE A 93 -15.38 -16.98 6.69
CA ILE A 93 -16.56 -16.84 7.56
C ILE A 93 -16.20 -16.95 9.06
N PRO A 94 -15.48 -17.97 9.53
CA PRO A 94 -15.10 -18.08 10.94
C PRO A 94 -14.14 -16.99 11.41
N GLN A 95 -13.48 -16.28 10.49
CA GLN A 95 -12.52 -15.23 10.82
C GLN A 95 -13.18 -13.89 11.16
N PHE A 96 -14.43 -13.65 10.79
CA PHE A 96 -15.12 -12.38 11.11
C PHE A 96 -15.20 -12.16 12.64
N ASP A 97 -15.64 -13.14 13.40
CA ASP A 97 -15.75 -13.02 14.86
C ASP A 97 -14.37 -12.94 15.52
N LEU A 98 -13.39 -13.69 15.00
CA LEU A 98 -12.00 -13.63 15.47
C LEU A 98 -11.36 -12.26 15.24
N ILE A 99 -11.69 -11.57 14.14
CA ILE A 99 -11.21 -10.22 13.86
C ILE A 99 -11.80 -9.20 14.85
N LYS A 100 -13.09 -9.36 15.17
CA LYS A 100 -13.74 -8.54 16.22
C LYS A 100 -13.13 -8.83 17.60
N GLU A 101 -12.84 -10.12 17.90
CA GLU A 101 -12.13 -10.53 19.12
C GLU A 101 -10.72 -9.90 19.17
N ALA A 102 -9.98 -9.91 18.06
CA ALA A 102 -8.67 -9.26 17.94
C ALA A 102 -8.76 -7.76 18.25
N SER A 103 -9.71 -7.06 17.64
CA SER A 103 -9.93 -5.62 17.88
C SER A 103 -10.21 -5.32 19.35
N ARG A 104 -11.09 -6.08 19.97
CA ARG A 104 -11.43 -5.93 21.40
C ARG A 104 -10.25 -6.28 22.30
N SER A 105 -9.47 -7.29 21.95
CA SER A 105 -8.27 -7.69 22.72
C SER A 105 -7.19 -6.62 22.71
N ILE A 106 -7.02 -5.89 21.59
CA ILE A 106 -6.15 -4.70 21.50
C ILE A 106 -6.68 -3.55 22.39
N GLY A 107 -7.99 -3.56 22.71
CA GLY A 107 -8.66 -2.48 23.43
C GLY A 107 -9.28 -1.42 22.50
N LEU A 108 -9.44 -1.74 21.22
CA LEU A 108 -10.09 -0.85 20.27
C LEU A 108 -11.62 -0.89 20.46
N PRO A 109 -12.29 0.25 20.70
CA PRO A 109 -13.73 0.35 20.59
C PRO A 109 -14.21 -0.20 19.25
N THR A 110 -15.10 -1.18 19.32
CA THR A 110 -15.59 -1.94 18.16
C THR A 110 -17.09 -1.87 18.10
N ILE A 111 -17.64 -1.31 17.03
CA ILE A 111 -19.07 -1.01 16.90
C ILE A 111 -19.61 -1.65 15.62
N GLU A 112 -20.76 -2.29 15.77
CA GLU A 112 -21.62 -2.79 14.71
C GLU A 112 -23.06 -2.61 15.11
N MET A 113 -23.98 -2.47 14.16
CA MET A 113 -25.40 -2.30 14.45
C MET A 113 -26.27 -2.97 13.40
N GLU A 114 -27.25 -3.75 13.85
CA GLU A 114 -28.20 -4.44 12.98
C GLU A 114 -28.98 -3.44 12.12
N GLY A 115 -29.09 -3.75 10.82
CA GLY A 115 -29.82 -2.94 9.86
C GLY A 115 -29.05 -1.76 9.26
N PHE A 116 -27.80 -1.54 9.69
CA PHE A 116 -26.93 -0.47 9.18
C PHE A 116 -25.58 -1.02 8.73
N GLU A 117 -24.94 -0.29 7.81
CA GLU A 117 -23.60 -0.57 7.33
C GLU A 117 -22.55 0.20 8.15
N ALA A 118 -21.29 -0.25 8.12
CA ALA A 118 -20.17 0.45 8.77
C ALA A 118 -20.08 1.92 8.32
N ASP A 119 -20.37 2.19 7.07
CA ASP A 119 -20.35 3.53 6.47
C ASP A 119 -21.38 4.48 7.11
N ASP A 120 -22.57 3.97 7.45
CA ASP A 120 -23.61 4.75 8.15
C ASP A 120 -23.17 5.08 9.58
N LEU A 121 -22.51 4.13 10.25
CA LEU A 121 -21.95 4.34 11.58
C LEU A 121 -20.82 5.39 11.53
N ILE A 122 -19.93 5.31 10.54
CA ILE A 122 -18.88 6.31 10.30
C ILE A 122 -19.51 7.68 10.09
N ALA A 123 -20.50 7.80 9.20
CA ALA A 123 -21.18 9.06 8.93
C ALA A 123 -21.86 9.63 10.19
N THR A 124 -22.42 8.78 11.03
CA THR A 124 -23.05 9.17 12.30
C THR A 124 -22.02 9.74 13.28
N PHE A 125 -20.85 9.09 13.44
CA PHE A 125 -19.79 9.61 14.29
C PHE A 125 -19.17 10.90 13.73
N VAL A 126 -19.02 11.03 12.41
CA VAL A 126 -18.62 12.28 11.76
C VAL A 126 -19.60 13.41 12.07
N ASN A 127 -20.91 13.11 12.10
CA ASN A 127 -21.95 14.09 12.45
C ASN A 127 -21.93 14.44 13.95
N LYS A 128 -21.78 13.46 14.85
CA LYS A 128 -21.63 13.69 16.30
C LYS A 128 -20.43 14.56 16.63
N ALA A 129 -19.27 14.28 16.01
CA ALA A 129 -18.03 15.03 16.24
C ALA A 129 -18.07 16.49 15.72
N LYS A 130 -19.01 16.82 14.83
CA LYS A 130 -19.20 18.19 14.33
C LYS A 130 -19.51 19.17 15.44
N SER A 131 -20.29 18.78 16.44
CA SER A 131 -20.64 19.61 17.59
C SER A 131 -19.44 19.96 18.47
N GLU A 132 -18.44 19.08 18.52
CA GLU A 132 -17.21 19.21 19.32
C GLU A 132 -16.03 19.83 18.55
N LYS A 133 -16.23 20.20 17.27
CA LYS A 133 -15.17 20.74 16.38
C LYS A 133 -13.91 19.86 16.28
N LYS A 134 -14.04 18.56 16.51
CA LYS A 134 -12.90 17.62 16.40
C LYS A 134 -12.50 17.44 14.94
N GLU A 135 -11.21 17.29 14.72
CA GLU A 135 -10.67 16.79 13.45
C GLU A 135 -10.85 15.28 13.37
N ILE A 136 -11.21 14.77 12.20
CA ILE A 136 -11.55 13.37 11.98
C ILE A 136 -10.69 12.81 10.85
N ILE A 137 -10.20 11.61 11.05
CA ILE A 137 -9.55 10.80 10.01
C ILE A 137 -10.43 9.56 9.78
N VAL A 138 -10.99 9.44 8.59
CA VAL A 138 -11.70 8.24 8.15
C VAL A 138 -10.72 7.36 7.40
N VAL A 139 -10.48 6.16 7.89
CA VAL A 139 -9.53 5.20 7.30
C VAL A 139 -10.32 4.16 6.52
N SER A 140 -10.41 4.35 5.21
CA SER A 140 -11.08 3.46 4.26
C SER A 140 -10.62 3.73 2.83
N SER A 141 -10.69 2.74 1.96
CA SER A 141 -10.54 2.87 0.51
C SER A 141 -11.87 3.04 -0.23
N ASP A 142 -13.00 3.00 0.50
CA ASP A 142 -14.33 3.12 -0.10
C ASP A 142 -14.59 4.54 -0.60
N LYS A 143 -14.96 4.63 -1.88
CA LYS A 143 -15.28 5.91 -2.54
C LYS A 143 -16.55 6.56 -1.99
N ASP A 144 -17.46 5.77 -1.41
CA ASP A 144 -18.76 6.27 -0.96
C ASP A 144 -18.61 7.15 0.29
N LEU A 145 -17.58 6.87 1.12
CA LEU A 145 -17.21 7.71 2.25
C LEU A 145 -16.60 9.07 1.85
N MET A 146 -16.25 9.27 0.57
CA MET A 146 -15.75 10.57 0.09
C MET A 146 -16.79 11.69 0.19
N GLN A 147 -18.09 11.37 0.29
CA GLN A 147 -19.15 12.34 0.58
C GLN A 147 -19.00 13.01 1.96
N LEU A 148 -18.23 12.41 2.88
CA LEU A 148 -18.00 12.92 4.23
C LEU A 148 -16.83 13.91 4.32
N VAL A 149 -15.98 13.96 3.29
CA VAL A 149 -14.78 14.81 3.26
C VAL A 149 -15.15 16.28 3.32
N LYS A 150 -14.47 17.02 4.19
CA LYS A 150 -14.62 18.46 4.42
C LYS A 150 -13.38 18.98 5.18
N PRO A 151 -13.18 20.28 5.39
CA PRO A 151 -11.95 20.82 5.97
C PRO A 151 -11.47 20.16 7.28
N ASN A 152 -12.40 19.67 8.11
CA ASN A 152 -12.07 18.97 9.35
C ASN A 152 -12.27 17.44 9.29
N VAL A 153 -12.51 16.86 8.11
CA VAL A 153 -12.66 15.41 7.89
C VAL A 153 -11.83 15.01 6.69
N LEU A 154 -10.72 14.35 6.94
CA LEU A 154 -9.86 13.78 5.91
C LEU A 154 -10.08 12.27 5.82
N MET A 155 -9.89 11.70 4.63
CA MET A 155 -9.80 10.26 4.49
C MET A 155 -8.34 9.85 4.26
N LEU A 156 -7.99 8.68 4.79
CA LEU A 156 -6.77 7.96 4.47
C LEU A 156 -7.15 6.68 3.71
N ASP A 157 -6.72 6.58 2.47
CA ASP A 157 -6.77 5.32 1.74
C ASP A 157 -5.58 4.44 2.16
N PRO A 158 -5.82 3.39 2.97
CA PRO A 158 -4.73 2.55 3.47
C PRO A 158 -4.14 1.63 2.40
N MET A 159 -4.81 1.49 1.24
CA MET A 159 -4.32 0.70 0.10
C MET A 159 -3.21 1.42 -0.64
N LYS A 160 -3.38 2.73 -0.83
CA LYS A 160 -2.48 3.58 -1.59
C LYS A 160 -1.58 4.42 -0.68
N ASN A 161 -1.77 4.32 0.64
CA ASN A 161 -1.16 5.20 1.64
C ASN A 161 -1.30 6.68 1.25
N SER A 162 -2.48 7.07 0.79
CA SER A 162 -2.75 8.41 0.24
C SER A 162 -3.86 9.12 0.99
N TRP A 163 -3.63 10.39 1.27
CA TRP A 163 -4.63 11.28 1.85
C TRP A 163 -5.62 11.74 0.78
N ILE A 164 -6.90 11.79 1.17
CA ILE A 164 -8.00 12.24 0.33
C ILE A 164 -8.64 13.43 1.04
N ASP A 165 -8.47 14.58 0.43
CA ASP A 165 -9.06 15.86 0.78
C ASP A 165 -10.12 16.28 -0.26
N GLU A 166 -10.66 17.49 -0.14
CA GLU A 166 -11.66 18.01 -1.07
C GLU A 166 -11.15 18.09 -2.52
N ASP A 167 -9.85 18.36 -2.72
CA ASP A 167 -9.27 18.44 -4.06
C ASP A 167 -9.17 17.05 -4.71
N LYS A 168 -8.79 16.02 -3.93
CA LYS A 168 -8.79 14.64 -4.41
C LYS A 168 -10.19 14.10 -4.70
N VAL A 169 -11.20 14.49 -3.94
CA VAL A 169 -12.59 14.18 -4.26
C VAL A 169 -13.00 14.86 -5.56
N ARG A 170 -12.63 16.13 -5.76
CA ARG A 170 -12.92 16.85 -7.01
C ARG A 170 -12.20 16.23 -8.19
N GLU A 171 -10.95 15.78 -8.04
CA GLU A 171 -10.20 15.06 -9.06
C GLU A 171 -10.93 13.77 -9.48
N LYS A 172 -11.46 13.01 -8.51
CA LYS A 172 -12.10 11.72 -8.76
C LYS A 172 -13.53 11.84 -9.30
N PHE A 173 -14.35 12.70 -8.71
CA PHE A 173 -15.78 12.82 -9.01
C PHE A 173 -16.14 14.02 -9.90
N GLY A 174 -15.23 14.95 -10.15
CA GLY A 174 -15.49 16.18 -10.91
C GLY A 174 -16.32 17.22 -10.17
N VAL A 175 -16.65 17.01 -8.91
CA VAL A 175 -17.51 17.87 -8.06
C VAL A 175 -16.96 18.00 -6.65
N GLN A 176 -17.46 18.97 -5.88
CA GLN A 176 -17.19 19.09 -4.45
C GLN A 176 -17.78 17.89 -3.66
N PRO A 177 -17.21 17.53 -2.48
CA PRO A 177 -17.66 16.38 -1.70
C PRO A 177 -19.17 16.33 -1.43
N HIS A 178 -19.79 17.44 -1.10
CA HIS A 178 -21.22 17.52 -0.82
C HIS A 178 -22.12 17.23 -2.03
N LYS A 179 -21.57 17.19 -3.25
CA LYS A 179 -22.27 16.85 -4.50
C LYS A 179 -22.00 15.41 -4.98
N VAL A 180 -21.15 14.67 -4.30
CA VAL A 180 -20.81 13.29 -4.65
C VAL A 180 -22.05 12.42 -4.68
N ILE A 181 -22.96 12.58 -3.73
CA ILE A 181 -24.24 11.87 -3.64
C ILE A 181 -25.04 12.04 -4.94
N ASP A 182 -25.17 13.27 -5.45
CA ASP A 182 -25.96 13.56 -6.67
C ASP A 182 -25.30 12.97 -7.92
N VAL A 183 -23.98 12.98 -7.98
CA VAL A 183 -23.22 12.35 -9.08
C VAL A 183 -23.39 10.84 -9.07
N GLN A 184 -23.27 10.20 -7.90
CA GLN A 184 -23.46 8.76 -7.77
C GLN A 184 -24.93 8.34 -8.03
N ALA A 185 -25.88 9.15 -7.60
CA ALA A 185 -27.31 8.91 -7.86
C ALA A 185 -27.63 8.87 -9.37
N LEU A 186 -26.95 9.69 -10.18
CA LEU A 186 -27.08 9.68 -11.62
C LEU A 186 -26.29 8.57 -12.29
N ALA A 187 -25.03 8.38 -11.89
CA ALA A 187 -24.13 7.42 -12.53
C ALA A 187 -24.43 5.97 -12.14
N GLY A 188 -25.05 5.76 -10.98
CA GLY A 188 -25.20 4.44 -10.39
C GLY A 188 -23.88 3.87 -9.85
N ASP A 189 -23.97 2.67 -9.30
CA ASP A 189 -22.82 1.88 -8.86
C ASP A 189 -23.02 0.40 -9.14
N SER A 190 -22.24 -0.15 -10.05
CA SER A 190 -22.32 -1.57 -10.41
C SER A 190 -21.82 -2.49 -9.29
N SER A 191 -20.94 -2.01 -8.38
CA SER A 191 -20.42 -2.80 -7.27
C SER A 191 -21.52 -3.10 -6.25
N ASP A 192 -22.42 -2.13 -6.03
CA ASP A 192 -23.51 -2.20 -5.07
C ASP A 192 -24.88 -2.40 -5.72
N ASN A 193 -24.84 -2.64 -7.04
CA ASN A 193 -26.06 -2.79 -7.85
C ASN A 193 -27.01 -1.60 -7.73
N ILE A 194 -26.46 -0.39 -7.67
CA ILE A 194 -27.22 0.86 -7.67
C ILE A 194 -27.46 1.29 -9.12
N PRO A 195 -28.72 1.43 -9.54
CA PRO A 195 -29.05 1.50 -10.97
C PRO A 195 -28.63 2.78 -11.67
N GLY A 196 -28.73 3.94 -11.00
CA GLY A 196 -28.50 5.23 -11.65
C GLY A 196 -29.47 5.53 -12.79
N VAL A 197 -29.04 6.39 -13.72
CA VAL A 197 -29.77 6.70 -14.96
C VAL A 197 -29.04 6.06 -16.15
N PRO A 198 -29.66 5.19 -16.93
CA PRO A 198 -29.03 4.54 -18.08
C PRO A 198 -28.34 5.53 -19.03
N GLY A 199 -27.10 5.24 -19.39
CA GLY A 199 -26.30 6.07 -20.30
C GLY A 199 -25.69 7.34 -19.68
N ILE A 200 -25.78 7.51 -18.37
CA ILE A 200 -25.11 8.59 -17.61
C ILE A 200 -24.00 7.98 -16.76
N GLY A 201 -22.75 8.14 -17.17
CA GLY A 201 -21.59 7.77 -16.37
C GLY A 201 -21.07 8.93 -15.53
N LEU A 202 -20.08 8.68 -14.65
CA LEU A 202 -19.54 9.64 -13.69
C LEU A 202 -19.21 11.02 -14.27
N LYS A 203 -18.50 11.08 -15.42
CA LYS A 203 -18.13 12.35 -16.03
C LYS A 203 -19.36 13.16 -16.46
N THR A 204 -20.31 12.49 -17.12
CA THR A 204 -21.54 13.16 -17.57
C THR A 204 -22.41 13.60 -16.38
N ALA A 205 -22.46 12.78 -15.31
CA ALA A 205 -23.17 13.12 -14.09
C ALA A 205 -22.55 14.36 -13.44
N ALA A 206 -21.22 14.41 -13.34
CA ALA A 206 -20.50 15.57 -12.79
C ALA A 206 -20.77 16.85 -13.59
N ASP A 207 -20.71 16.78 -14.92
CA ASP A 207 -21.00 17.93 -15.79
C ASP A 207 -22.42 18.46 -15.55
N LEU A 208 -23.41 17.56 -15.48
CA LEU A 208 -24.80 17.91 -15.23
C LEU A 208 -25.02 18.52 -13.84
N ILE A 209 -24.42 17.95 -12.80
CA ILE A 209 -24.55 18.47 -11.43
C ILE A 209 -23.82 19.82 -11.28
N ASN A 210 -22.72 20.03 -11.98
CA ASN A 210 -22.06 21.34 -12.00
C ASN A 210 -22.90 22.39 -12.74
N GLU A 211 -23.59 22.03 -13.83
CA GLU A 211 -24.43 22.93 -14.62
C GLU A 211 -25.76 23.26 -13.89
N PHE A 212 -26.45 22.26 -13.35
CA PHE A 212 -27.80 22.41 -12.79
C PHE A 212 -27.82 22.59 -11.26
N GLY A 213 -26.69 22.36 -10.56
CA GLY A 213 -26.56 22.56 -9.12
C GLY A 213 -26.70 21.28 -8.30
N ASN A 214 -27.83 20.57 -8.38
CA ASN A 214 -28.13 19.32 -7.68
C ASN A 214 -29.08 18.44 -8.52
N LEU A 215 -29.33 17.21 -8.03
CA LEU A 215 -30.18 16.24 -8.73
C LEU A 215 -31.62 16.73 -8.91
N GLU A 216 -32.23 17.33 -7.88
CA GLU A 216 -33.61 17.79 -7.89
C GLU A 216 -33.83 18.89 -8.94
N GLU A 217 -32.91 19.85 -8.98
CA GLU A 217 -32.92 20.92 -9.96
C GLU A 217 -32.74 20.38 -11.39
N LEU A 218 -31.77 19.49 -11.59
CA LEU A 218 -31.55 18.81 -12.86
C LEU A 218 -32.83 18.09 -13.35
N LEU A 219 -33.45 17.29 -12.47
CA LEU A 219 -34.66 16.54 -12.83
C LEU A 219 -35.85 17.45 -13.14
N SER A 220 -35.98 18.58 -12.45
CA SER A 220 -37.05 19.57 -12.71
C SER A 220 -36.83 20.31 -14.04
N ARG A 221 -35.58 20.51 -14.43
CA ARG A 221 -35.14 21.25 -15.62
C ARG A 221 -34.61 20.33 -16.72
N SER A 222 -34.93 19.03 -16.66
CA SER A 222 -34.46 18.03 -17.65
C SER A 222 -34.83 18.37 -19.10
N HIS A 223 -35.91 19.14 -19.30
CA HIS A 223 -36.35 19.63 -20.62
C HIS A 223 -35.33 20.58 -21.29
N GLU A 224 -34.44 21.22 -20.53
CA GLU A 224 -33.41 22.12 -21.06
C GLU A 224 -32.22 21.36 -21.67
N ILE A 225 -32.11 20.06 -21.44
CA ILE A 225 -30.99 19.25 -21.93
C ILE A 225 -31.09 19.08 -23.46
N LYS A 226 -30.05 19.54 -24.14
CA LYS A 226 -29.98 19.56 -25.62
C LYS A 226 -29.95 18.17 -26.24
N GLN A 227 -29.32 17.19 -25.58
CA GLN A 227 -29.18 15.83 -26.09
C GLN A 227 -30.46 15.02 -25.87
N ASN A 228 -31.17 14.70 -26.96
CA ASN A 228 -32.49 14.05 -26.91
C ASN A 228 -32.48 12.78 -26.04
N LYS A 229 -31.58 11.84 -26.33
CA LYS A 229 -31.55 10.56 -25.59
C LYS A 229 -31.27 10.73 -24.09
N ARG A 230 -30.40 11.66 -23.72
CA ARG A 230 -30.11 11.96 -22.29
C ARG A 230 -31.32 12.59 -21.60
N ARG A 231 -31.98 13.53 -22.28
CA ARG A 231 -33.21 14.15 -21.78
C ARG A 231 -34.32 13.11 -21.55
N GLU A 232 -34.56 12.25 -22.56
CA GLU A 232 -35.53 11.16 -22.48
C GLU A 232 -35.23 10.23 -21.30
N ASN A 233 -33.99 9.78 -21.15
CA ASN A 233 -33.57 8.91 -20.04
C ASN A 233 -33.74 9.58 -18.67
N LEU A 234 -33.43 10.88 -18.53
CA LEU A 234 -33.61 11.59 -17.26
C LEU A 234 -35.09 11.74 -16.88
N ILE A 235 -35.99 11.90 -17.88
CA ILE A 235 -37.44 11.96 -17.64
C ILE A 235 -37.98 10.58 -17.31
N GLU A 236 -37.62 9.55 -18.10
CA GLU A 236 -38.08 8.18 -17.94
C GLU A 236 -37.62 7.55 -16.63
N PHE A 237 -36.35 7.72 -16.30
CA PHE A 237 -35.70 7.09 -15.11
C PHE A 237 -35.61 8.02 -13.92
N LYS A 238 -36.42 9.10 -13.87
CA LYS A 238 -36.45 10.07 -12.76
C LYS A 238 -36.58 9.39 -11.39
N ASN A 239 -37.52 8.48 -11.24
CA ASN A 239 -37.75 7.79 -9.96
C ASN A 239 -36.57 6.91 -9.59
N LEU A 240 -35.92 6.28 -10.57
CA LEU A 240 -34.76 5.44 -10.34
C LEU A 240 -33.54 6.26 -9.86
N ALA A 241 -33.36 7.48 -10.38
CA ALA A 241 -32.35 8.41 -9.90
C ALA A 241 -32.59 8.83 -8.44
N LEU A 242 -33.85 9.05 -8.05
CA LEU A 242 -34.21 9.39 -6.67
C LEU A 242 -33.98 8.22 -5.71
N VAL A 243 -34.37 7.01 -6.11
CA VAL A 243 -34.06 5.78 -5.36
C VAL A 243 -32.54 5.60 -5.24
N SER A 244 -31.80 5.79 -6.33
CA SER A 244 -30.33 5.72 -6.28
C SER A 244 -29.74 6.75 -5.33
N LYS A 245 -30.28 7.97 -5.28
CA LYS A 245 -29.86 9.00 -4.31
C LYS A 245 -30.07 8.54 -2.86
N GLU A 246 -31.21 7.93 -2.57
CA GLU A 246 -31.51 7.41 -1.24
C GLU A 246 -30.54 6.27 -0.86
N LEU A 247 -30.19 5.39 -1.82
CA LEU A 247 -29.27 4.28 -1.59
C LEU A 247 -27.81 4.74 -1.34
N VAL A 248 -27.32 5.74 -2.07
CA VAL A 248 -25.94 6.23 -1.92
C VAL A 248 -25.77 7.21 -0.76
N THR A 249 -26.86 7.78 -0.25
CA THR A 249 -26.80 8.69 0.89
C THR A 249 -26.52 7.93 2.17
N LEU A 250 -25.42 8.27 2.84
CA LEU A 250 -25.08 7.68 4.12
C LEU A 250 -25.99 8.23 5.23
N LYS A 251 -26.49 7.33 6.06
CA LYS A 251 -27.28 7.70 7.21
C LYS A 251 -26.37 8.22 8.32
N ASN A 252 -26.65 9.43 8.82
CA ASN A 252 -25.77 10.13 9.77
C ASN A 252 -26.43 10.37 11.13
N ASP A 253 -27.55 9.71 11.38
CA ASP A 253 -28.40 9.79 12.57
C ASP A 253 -28.76 8.40 13.12
N VAL A 254 -27.90 7.40 12.90
CA VAL A 254 -28.06 6.05 13.46
C VAL A 254 -28.14 6.15 14.98
N PRO A 255 -29.10 5.45 15.64
CA PRO A 255 -29.33 5.54 17.09
C PRO A 255 -28.23 4.79 17.88
N ILE A 256 -27.01 5.32 17.85
CA ILE A 256 -25.86 4.80 18.59
C ILE A 256 -25.80 5.48 19.95
N ASP A 257 -25.93 4.72 21.03
CA ASP A 257 -25.89 5.25 22.42
C ASP A 257 -24.47 5.49 22.96
N ILE A 258 -23.44 5.32 22.09
CA ILE A 258 -22.03 5.51 22.44
C ILE A 258 -21.65 6.98 22.24
N THR A 259 -21.03 7.57 23.24
CA THR A 259 -20.49 8.93 23.22
C THR A 259 -19.08 8.95 22.62
N LEU A 260 -18.60 10.14 22.21
CA LEU A 260 -17.21 10.27 21.71
C LEU A 260 -16.15 10.02 22.80
N ASP A 261 -16.50 10.23 24.06
CA ASP A 261 -15.63 9.95 25.20
C ASP A 261 -15.38 8.46 25.42
N GLU A 262 -16.31 7.61 25.02
CA GLU A 262 -16.19 6.15 25.10
C GLU A 262 -15.32 5.57 23.98
N LEU A 263 -14.90 6.38 23.00
CA LEU A 263 -13.98 6.01 21.94
C LEU A 263 -12.50 6.21 22.34
N LYS A 264 -12.24 6.50 23.61
CA LYS A 264 -10.88 6.64 24.14
C LYS A 264 -10.16 5.30 24.09
N PHE A 265 -8.94 5.34 23.59
CA PHE A 265 -8.08 4.19 23.43
C PHE A 265 -6.88 4.29 24.37
N ASP A 266 -6.63 3.21 25.09
CA ASP A 266 -5.47 3.04 25.96
C ASP A 266 -5.02 1.58 25.89
N PHE A 267 -4.00 1.32 25.11
CA PHE A 267 -3.46 -0.02 24.91
C PHE A 267 -2.96 -0.66 26.21
N SER A 268 -2.44 0.15 27.14
CA SER A 268 -1.82 -0.36 28.38
C SER A 268 -2.82 -1.20 29.21
N ARG A 269 -4.08 -0.85 29.15
CA ARG A 269 -5.15 -1.55 29.89
C ARG A 269 -5.46 -2.95 29.33
N ASN A 270 -5.19 -3.16 28.05
CA ASN A 270 -5.57 -4.38 27.35
C ASN A 270 -4.39 -5.25 26.96
N ARG A 271 -3.16 -4.85 27.30
CA ARG A 271 -1.91 -5.52 26.90
C ARG A 271 -1.91 -7.01 27.23
N ASP A 272 -2.29 -7.38 28.44
CA ASP A 272 -2.27 -8.78 28.87
C ASP A 272 -3.34 -9.60 28.14
N ILE A 273 -4.53 -9.05 27.94
CA ILE A 273 -5.62 -9.67 27.18
C ILE A 273 -5.17 -9.91 25.73
N PHE A 274 -4.50 -8.94 25.14
CA PHE A 274 -3.98 -9.06 23.78
C PHE A 274 -2.86 -10.11 23.68
N ILE A 275 -1.96 -10.18 24.66
CA ILE A 275 -0.93 -11.22 24.74
C ILE A 275 -1.54 -12.62 24.80
N GLU A 276 -2.62 -12.81 25.58
CA GLU A 276 -3.34 -14.09 25.66
C GLU A 276 -3.97 -14.44 24.30
N PHE A 277 -4.61 -13.49 23.64
CA PHE A 277 -5.16 -13.66 22.28
C PHE A 277 -4.07 -14.09 21.29
N LEU A 278 -2.91 -13.41 21.28
CA LEU A 278 -1.79 -13.74 20.40
C LEU A 278 -1.23 -15.15 20.65
N LYS A 279 -1.14 -15.57 21.93
CA LYS A 279 -0.71 -16.93 22.30
C LYS A 279 -1.72 -17.98 21.84
N LYS A 280 -3.02 -17.75 22.08
CA LYS A 280 -4.14 -18.64 21.69
C LYS A 280 -4.09 -18.93 20.18
N HIS A 281 -3.86 -17.91 19.37
CA HIS A 281 -3.83 -18.04 17.91
C HIS A 281 -2.45 -18.24 17.31
N SER A 282 -1.41 -18.45 18.14
CA SER A 282 -0.03 -18.71 17.71
C SER A 282 0.60 -17.58 16.88
N PHE A 283 0.26 -16.33 17.14
CA PHE A 283 0.78 -15.14 16.46
C PHE A 283 2.15 -14.72 17.01
N LYS A 284 3.14 -15.61 16.88
CA LYS A 284 4.47 -15.47 17.50
C LYS A 284 5.17 -14.16 17.18
N ARG A 285 5.15 -13.72 15.92
CA ARG A 285 5.81 -12.47 15.48
C ARG A 285 5.18 -11.24 16.11
N ILE A 286 3.85 -11.20 16.16
CA ILE A 286 3.14 -10.08 16.80
C ILE A 286 3.41 -10.11 18.31
N LEU A 287 3.42 -11.30 18.91
CA LEU A 287 3.73 -11.47 20.32
C LEU A 287 5.15 -11.01 20.67
N GLU A 288 6.13 -11.34 19.83
CA GLU A 288 7.51 -10.87 19.99
C GLU A 288 7.60 -9.34 19.89
N LYS A 289 6.85 -8.75 18.94
CA LYS A 289 6.76 -7.30 18.76
C LYS A 289 6.16 -6.61 20.00
N VAL A 290 5.10 -7.17 20.57
CA VAL A 290 4.40 -6.65 21.76
C VAL A 290 5.23 -6.84 23.04
N ASN A 291 6.00 -7.94 23.15
CA ASN A 291 6.83 -8.23 24.32
C ASN A 291 8.16 -7.45 24.33
N ASN A 292 8.71 -7.12 23.18
CA ASN A 292 9.88 -6.25 23.10
C ASN A 292 9.42 -4.83 23.45
N GLU A 293 9.59 -4.44 24.69
CA GLU A 293 9.08 -3.24 25.39
C GLU A 293 9.26 -1.88 24.69
N THR A 294 9.86 -1.84 23.51
CA THR A 294 10.21 -0.61 22.78
C THR A 294 9.12 -0.05 21.87
N VAL A 295 8.06 -0.81 21.55
CA VAL A 295 7.10 -0.40 20.49
C VAL A 295 5.83 0.27 21.06
N LEU A 296 5.42 -0.09 22.28
CA LEU A 296 4.17 0.40 22.86
C LEU A 296 4.35 1.31 24.11
N ASP A 297 5.51 1.30 24.75
CA ASP A 297 5.83 2.23 25.86
C ASP A 297 6.13 3.66 25.38
N ASN A 298 6.37 3.87 24.09
CA ASN A 298 6.43 5.20 23.48
C ASN A 298 5.06 5.94 23.46
N ILE A 299 3.97 5.25 23.79
CA ILE A 299 2.63 5.83 23.91
C ILE A 299 2.44 6.62 25.21
N SER A 300 3.25 6.36 26.24
CA SER A 300 3.03 6.94 27.58
C SER A 300 4.17 7.81 28.12
N SER A 301 5.31 7.94 27.47
CA SER A 301 6.37 8.84 27.98
C SER A 301 7.34 9.34 26.90
N VAL A 302 7.50 10.64 26.87
CA VAL A 302 8.52 11.36 26.12
C VAL A 302 9.94 11.03 26.64
N LYS A 303 10.83 10.58 25.70
CA LYS A 303 12.32 10.51 25.75
C LYS A 303 12.97 9.16 26.07
N LYS A 304 13.69 8.55 25.19
CA LYS A 304 14.94 8.81 24.44
C LYS A 304 15.31 7.63 23.51
N PRO A 305 16.11 7.78 22.50
CA PRO A 305 16.26 6.83 21.41
C PRO A 305 17.27 5.74 21.75
N ASN A 306 16.87 4.49 21.51
CA ASN A 306 17.82 3.43 21.18
C ASN A 306 17.44 2.87 19.81
N GLU A 307 18.35 3.01 18.92
CA GLU A 307 18.31 2.72 17.51
C GLU A 307 17.92 1.26 17.22
N LYS A 308 16.67 1.05 16.73
CA LYS A 308 16.42 0.07 15.68
C LYS A 308 15.83 0.86 14.53
N ASN A 309 16.62 1.08 13.51
CA ASN A 309 16.30 1.82 12.30
C ASN A 309 15.00 1.29 11.70
N ASN A 310 13.94 2.10 11.80
CA ASN A 310 12.74 1.89 11.01
C ASN A 310 13.12 2.13 9.55
N PHE A 311 13.09 1.09 8.71
CA PHE A 311 13.55 1.17 7.33
C PHE A 311 12.88 2.32 6.55
N ASN A 312 11.62 2.65 6.89
CA ASN A 312 10.87 3.74 6.25
C ASN A 312 11.25 5.15 6.74
N GLU A 313 11.98 5.25 7.86
CA GLU A 313 12.44 6.54 8.43
C GLU A 313 13.91 6.82 8.10
N ARG A 314 14.56 5.92 7.34
CA ARG A 314 15.96 6.10 6.93
C ARG A 314 16.11 7.31 6.02
N GLU A 315 17.20 8.01 6.15
CA GLU A 315 17.61 9.01 5.18
C GLU A 315 18.05 8.29 3.89
N VAL A 316 17.36 8.60 2.80
CA VAL A 316 17.62 7.99 1.49
C VAL A 316 18.45 8.96 0.64
N ASN A 317 19.60 8.50 0.19
CA ASN A 317 20.49 9.23 -0.69
C ASN A 317 20.85 8.34 -1.90
N TYR A 318 20.01 8.39 -2.93
CA TYR A 318 20.25 7.66 -4.17
C TYR A 318 20.89 8.58 -5.20
N ARG A 319 22.02 8.16 -5.76
CA ARG A 319 22.81 8.96 -6.71
C ARG A 319 22.87 8.29 -8.07
N LEU A 320 22.63 9.08 -9.12
CA LEU A 320 22.88 8.64 -10.51
C LEU A 320 24.36 8.86 -10.85
N ILE A 321 25.04 7.82 -11.29
CA ILE A 321 26.47 7.83 -11.61
C ILE A 321 26.64 7.86 -13.14
N THR A 322 27.09 8.97 -13.65
CA THR A 322 27.19 9.20 -15.10
C THR A 322 28.61 9.46 -15.60
N SER A 323 29.58 9.55 -14.68
CA SER A 323 31.01 9.77 -15.03
C SER A 323 31.90 8.70 -14.42
N GLU A 324 33.06 8.43 -15.11
CA GLU A 324 34.07 7.49 -14.62
C GLU A 324 34.64 7.92 -13.25
N SER A 325 34.79 9.22 -13.00
CA SER A 325 35.30 9.75 -11.73
C SER A 325 34.34 9.49 -10.57
N GLU A 326 33.04 9.67 -10.76
CA GLU A 326 32.04 9.33 -9.75
C GLU A 326 32.01 7.83 -9.50
N LEU A 327 32.14 7.00 -10.55
CA LEU A 327 32.15 5.55 -10.38
C LEU A 327 33.38 5.10 -9.57
N VAL A 328 34.55 5.69 -9.81
CA VAL A 328 35.78 5.41 -9.04
C VAL A 328 35.59 5.77 -7.56
N GLU A 329 34.98 6.93 -7.25
CA GLU A 329 34.63 7.32 -5.87
C GLU A 329 33.76 6.25 -5.17
N ILE A 330 32.72 5.78 -5.87
CA ILE A 330 31.82 4.73 -5.33
C ILE A 330 32.58 3.40 -5.12
N ILE A 331 33.45 3.03 -6.02
CA ILE A 331 34.27 1.82 -5.89
C ILE A 331 35.22 1.92 -4.67
N GLU A 332 35.82 3.09 -4.42
CA GLU A 332 36.63 3.32 -3.23
C GLU A 332 35.80 3.15 -1.95
N ILE A 333 34.59 3.70 -1.90
CA ILE A 333 33.66 3.49 -0.78
C ILE A 333 33.32 2.00 -0.61
N CYS A 334 33.01 1.29 -1.71
CA CYS A 334 32.71 -0.14 -1.67
C CYS A 334 33.88 -0.99 -1.19
N ASN A 335 35.12 -0.62 -1.50
CA ASN A 335 36.31 -1.33 -1.04
C ASN A 335 36.51 -1.25 0.48
N GLU A 336 35.95 -0.25 1.16
CA GLU A 336 35.95 -0.14 2.61
C GLU A 336 34.84 -0.93 3.28
N LYS A 337 33.91 -1.50 2.51
CA LYS A 337 32.75 -2.25 3.03
C LYS A 337 33.03 -3.75 3.06
N ILE A 338 32.50 -4.42 4.08
CA ILE A 338 32.52 -5.89 4.20
C ILE A 338 31.39 -6.52 3.36
N VAL A 339 30.30 -5.78 3.17
CA VAL A 339 29.08 -6.21 2.47
C VAL A 339 28.60 -5.08 1.57
N ILE A 340 28.28 -5.41 0.34
CA ILE A 340 27.53 -4.57 -0.61
C ILE A 340 26.37 -5.35 -1.19
N ALA A 341 25.31 -4.67 -1.59
CA ALA A 341 24.30 -5.31 -2.42
C ALA A 341 24.32 -4.72 -3.83
N PHE A 342 23.95 -5.52 -4.83
CA PHE A 342 23.83 -5.07 -6.19
C PHE A 342 22.64 -5.73 -6.90
N ASP A 343 22.13 -5.07 -7.93
CA ASP A 343 21.08 -5.56 -8.80
C ASP A 343 21.30 -5.10 -10.24
N CYS A 344 20.91 -5.93 -11.23
CA CYS A 344 21.07 -5.68 -12.65
C CYS A 344 19.76 -5.34 -13.33
N GLU A 345 19.67 -4.18 -13.93
CA GLU A 345 18.56 -3.79 -14.78
C GLU A 345 18.78 -4.25 -16.22
N THR A 346 17.78 -4.88 -16.80
CA THR A 346 17.90 -5.52 -18.13
C THR A 346 16.69 -5.24 -19.00
N ASN A 347 16.85 -5.40 -20.32
CA ASN A 347 15.78 -5.21 -21.29
C ASN A 347 14.89 -6.46 -21.49
N SER A 348 15.23 -7.60 -20.87
CA SER A 348 14.40 -8.81 -20.88
C SER A 348 14.65 -9.74 -19.68
N LEU A 349 13.73 -10.63 -19.40
CA LEU A 349 13.82 -11.61 -18.29
C LEU A 349 14.70 -12.84 -18.60
N ASN A 350 15.22 -12.98 -19.80
CA ASN A 350 16.08 -14.10 -20.16
C ASN A 350 17.55 -13.79 -19.85
N SER A 351 18.02 -14.16 -18.67
CA SER A 351 19.39 -13.88 -18.19
C SER A 351 20.53 -14.38 -19.10
N LYS A 352 20.24 -15.20 -20.11
CA LYS A 352 21.27 -15.73 -21.05
C LYS A 352 21.37 -14.93 -22.35
N SER A 353 20.41 -14.07 -22.65
CA SER A 353 20.34 -13.34 -23.92
C SER A 353 19.87 -11.89 -23.76
N THR A 354 19.76 -11.40 -22.53
CA THR A 354 19.37 -10.02 -22.24
C THR A 354 20.57 -9.10 -22.27
N ASP A 355 20.33 -7.83 -22.59
CA ASP A 355 21.33 -6.78 -22.42
C ASP A 355 21.25 -6.18 -21.01
N LEU A 356 22.42 -5.93 -20.42
CA LEU A 356 22.55 -5.15 -19.20
C LEU A 356 22.32 -3.68 -19.54
N VAL A 357 21.24 -3.11 -19.00
CA VAL A 357 20.85 -1.70 -19.19
C VAL A 357 21.51 -0.79 -18.16
N GLY A 358 21.59 -1.25 -16.91
CA GLY A 358 22.24 -0.56 -15.82
C GLY A 358 22.52 -1.48 -14.65
N LEU A 359 23.25 -0.96 -13.67
CA LEU A 359 23.60 -1.65 -12.43
C LEU A 359 23.33 -0.73 -11.25
N SER A 360 22.70 -1.24 -10.21
CA SER A 360 22.60 -0.55 -8.93
C SER A 360 23.53 -1.19 -7.89
N ILE A 361 24.07 -0.37 -6.99
CA ILE A 361 24.93 -0.81 -5.87
C ILE A 361 24.48 -0.07 -4.61
N ALA A 362 24.12 -0.82 -3.57
CA ALA A 362 23.93 -0.29 -2.21
C ALA A 362 25.14 -0.67 -1.34
N TYR A 363 25.75 0.34 -0.73
CA TYR A 363 26.93 0.18 0.12
C TYR A 363 26.64 0.48 1.60
N ASP A 364 25.46 1.00 1.88
CA ASP A 364 24.85 1.10 3.22
C ASP A 364 23.34 1.21 3.07
N ILE A 365 22.59 1.00 4.16
CA ILE A 365 21.14 1.16 4.13
C ILE A 365 20.79 2.64 3.87
N GLY A 366 19.94 2.88 2.87
CA GLY A 366 19.61 4.22 2.39
C GLY A 366 20.68 4.88 1.52
N GLN A 367 21.81 4.23 1.28
CA GLN A 367 22.92 4.76 0.45
C GLN A 367 23.13 3.84 -0.74
N ALA A 368 22.62 4.22 -1.89
CA ALA A 368 22.73 3.43 -3.10
C ALA A 368 22.97 4.30 -4.34
N VAL A 369 23.48 3.69 -5.38
CA VAL A 369 23.73 4.35 -6.66
C VAL A 369 23.11 3.55 -7.80
N TYR A 370 22.75 4.26 -8.86
CA TYR A 370 22.42 3.65 -10.13
C TYR A 370 23.41 4.10 -11.21
N ILE A 371 23.93 3.15 -11.97
CA ILE A 371 24.92 3.33 -13.03
C ILE A 371 24.23 2.98 -14.35
N PRO A 372 23.70 3.94 -15.11
CA PRO A 372 23.10 3.70 -16.41
C PRO A 372 24.19 3.37 -17.44
N LEU A 373 23.97 2.35 -18.27
CA LEU A 373 24.98 1.83 -19.20
C LEU A 373 24.48 1.77 -20.64
N ARG A 374 23.21 1.43 -20.86
CA ARG A 374 22.65 1.20 -22.21
C ARG A 374 21.19 1.67 -22.32
N HIS A 375 20.87 2.79 -21.69
CA HIS A 375 19.58 3.45 -21.97
C HIS A 375 19.62 4.10 -23.35
N ILE A 376 18.52 3.99 -24.07
CA ILE A 376 18.35 4.54 -25.42
C ILE A 376 17.17 5.49 -25.45
N LYS A 377 17.22 6.47 -26.35
CA LYS A 377 16.11 7.41 -26.53
C LYS A 377 14.94 6.73 -27.24
N ASP A 378 13.75 6.92 -26.72
CA ASP A 378 12.52 6.49 -27.41
C ASP A 378 12.19 7.46 -28.55
N ASP A 379 12.36 7.04 -29.81
CA ASP A 379 12.09 7.86 -30.97
C ASP A 379 10.58 8.14 -31.18
N SER A 380 9.68 7.49 -30.42
CA SER A 380 8.24 7.75 -30.45
C SER A 380 7.81 9.05 -29.74
N ASP A 381 8.66 9.62 -28.89
CA ASP A 381 8.40 10.86 -28.14
C ASP A 381 8.70 12.16 -28.93
N LEU A 382 8.82 12.12 -30.25
CA LEU A 382 9.12 13.28 -31.13
C LEU A 382 8.07 14.41 -31.09
N PHE A 383 6.92 14.23 -30.43
CA PHE A 383 5.83 15.20 -30.40
C PHE A 383 5.63 15.92 -29.04
N GLU A 384 6.34 15.55 -28.00
CA GLU A 384 6.28 16.28 -26.73
C GLU A 384 7.49 17.22 -26.55
N ASN A 385 7.19 18.53 -26.52
CA ASN A 385 8.13 19.63 -26.21
C ASN A 385 8.56 19.63 -24.72
N LYS A 386 8.90 18.49 -24.15
CA LYS A 386 9.65 18.45 -22.89
C LYS A 386 11.12 18.57 -23.20
N LYS A 387 11.81 19.51 -22.53
CA LYS A 387 13.26 19.70 -22.61
C LYS A 387 13.94 18.34 -22.60
N THR A 388 14.50 17.95 -23.73
CA THR A 388 15.26 16.72 -23.93
C THR A 388 16.40 16.70 -22.92
N GLN A 389 16.18 16.01 -21.80
CA GLN A 389 17.27 15.63 -20.90
C GLN A 389 18.11 14.58 -21.62
N ASP A 390 19.40 14.81 -21.64
CA ASP A 390 20.37 14.11 -22.45
C ASP A 390 20.54 12.66 -21.99
N PHE A 391 20.05 11.68 -22.74
CA PHE A 391 20.35 10.24 -22.56
C PHE A 391 21.82 9.93 -22.87
N THR A 392 22.62 10.92 -23.30
CA THR A 392 24.01 10.76 -23.76
C THR A 392 25.03 10.68 -22.64
N ASN A 393 24.67 11.09 -21.41
CA ASN A 393 25.58 11.03 -20.25
C ASN A 393 25.53 9.65 -19.57
N GLN A 394 26.12 8.66 -20.22
CA GLN A 394 26.34 7.33 -19.65
C GLN A 394 27.82 6.98 -19.77
N ILE A 395 28.33 6.23 -18.78
CA ILE A 395 29.72 5.75 -18.84
C ILE A 395 29.83 4.72 -19.97
N GLU A 396 30.94 4.75 -20.74
CA GLU A 396 31.18 3.75 -21.77
C GLU A 396 31.15 2.35 -21.13
N PHE A 397 30.30 1.47 -21.67
CA PHE A 397 29.98 0.18 -21.12
C PHE A 397 31.19 -0.66 -20.68
N ARG A 398 32.20 -0.80 -21.58
CA ARG A 398 33.38 -1.59 -21.27
C ARG A 398 34.21 -1.00 -20.15
N LYS A 399 34.27 0.31 -20.06
CA LYS A 399 35.00 1.00 -18.98
C LYS A 399 34.32 0.82 -17.66
N ALA A 400 32.97 0.97 -17.59
CA ALA A 400 32.21 0.74 -16.37
C ALA A 400 32.39 -0.70 -15.88
N ILE A 401 32.26 -1.69 -16.77
CA ILE A 401 32.44 -3.11 -16.40
C ILE A 401 33.87 -3.39 -15.90
N ASN A 402 34.89 -2.81 -16.54
CA ASN A 402 36.28 -2.99 -16.10
C ASN A 402 36.54 -2.38 -14.71
N LEU A 403 35.88 -1.26 -14.39
CA LEU A 403 35.99 -0.61 -13.07
C LEU A 403 35.27 -1.39 -11.99
N ILE A 404 34.08 -1.93 -12.30
CA ILE A 404 33.22 -2.64 -11.32
C ILE A 404 33.73 -4.09 -11.07
N LYS A 405 34.30 -4.74 -12.07
CA LYS A 405 34.75 -6.12 -11.98
C LYS A 405 35.61 -6.42 -10.74
N PRO A 406 36.63 -5.61 -10.36
CA PRO A 406 37.45 -5.90 -9.17
C PRO A 406 36.66 -6.05 -7.87
N ILE A 407 35.66 -5.18 -7.61
CA ILE A 407 34.85 -5.27 -6.37
C ILE A 407 33.93 -6.48 -6.39
N LEU A 408 33.44 -6.90 -7.56
CA LEU A 408 32.61 -8.08 -7.69
C LEU A 408 33.40 -9.39 -7.44
N GLU A 409 34.68 -9.38 -7.76
CA GLU A 409 35.58 -10.54 -7.62
C GLU A 409 36.40 -10.54 -6.31
N ASP A 410 36.33 -9.45 -5.52
CA ASP A 410 37.08 -9.36 -4.27
C ASP A 410 36.52 -10.33 -3.21
N PRO A 411 37.30 -11.32 -2.73
CA PRO A 411 36.84 -12.29 -1.75
C PRO A 411 36.63 -11.70 -0.36
N SER A 412 37.11 -10.49 -0.08
CA SER A 412 36.93 -9.81 1.21
C SER A 412 35.60 -9.05 1.30
N ILE A 413 34.93 -8.83 0.18
CA ILE A 413 33.65 -8.13 0.09
C ILE A 413 32.55 -9.16 -0.22
N LEU A 414 31.57 -9.30 0.66
CA LEU A 414 30.37 -10.10 0.40
C LEU A 414 29.42 -9.35 -0.53
N LYS A 415 29.04 -9.98 -1.64
CA LYS A 415 28.03 -9.46 -2.57
C LYS A 415 26.67 -10.06 -2.24
N VAL A 416 25.70 -9.22 -2.00
CA VAL A 416 24.31 -9.59 -1.73
C VAL A 416 23.43 -9.23 -2.92
N GLY A 417 22.48 -10.09 -3.23
CA GLY A 417 21.43 -9.79 -4.20
C GLY A 417 20.13 -10.47 -3.86
N HIS A 418 19.12 -10.22 -4.65
CA HIS A 418 17.84 -10.92 -4.57
C HIS A 418 17.61 -11.72 -5.84
N ASN A 419 17.65 -13.06 -5.77
CA ASN A 419 17.79 -13.93 -6.94
C ASN A 419 19.10 -13.66 -7.71
N ILE A 420 20.18 -13.47 -6.96
CA ILE A 420 21.51 -13.06 -7.44
C ILE A 420 22.04 -13.92 -8.59
N LYS A 421 21.54 -15.15 -8.74
CA LYS A 421 21.88 -16.02 -9.86
C LYS A 421 21.51 -15.40 -11.22
N PHE A 422 20.44 -14.61 -11.28
CA PHE A 422 20.06 -13.88 -12.49
C PHE A 422 21.15 -12.88 -12.85
N ASP A 423 21.57 -12.05 -11.92
CA ASP A 423 22.58 -11.01 -12.07
C ASP A 423 23.96 -11.58 -12.43
N MET A 424 24.34 -12.65 -11.75
CA MET A 424 25.57 -13.38 -12.07
C MET A 424 25.56 -13.91 -13.51
N ASN A 425 24.43 -14.42 -13.99
CA ASN A 425 24.31 -14.91 -15.38
C ASN A 425 24.34 -13.75 -16.38
N VAL A 426 23.73 -12.62 -16.07
CA VAL A 426 23.79 -11.40 -16.91
C VAL A 426 25.23 -10.89 -17.01
N LEU A 427 25.91 -10.69 -15.89
CA LEU A 427 27.27 -10.16 -15.84
C LEU A 427 28.29 -11.13 -16.47
N ARG A 428 28.08 -12.44 -16.33
CA ARG A 428 28.97 -13.47 -16.94
C ARG A 428 29.01 -13.41 -18.46
N GLN A 429 28.01 -12.83 -19.13
CA GLN A 429 28.00 -12.69 -20.59
C GLN A 429 29.10 -11.72 -21.09
N TYR A 430 29.56 -10.84 -20.20
CA TYR A 430 30.55 -9.83 -20.54
C TYR A 430 31.95 -10.26 -20.16
N HIS A 431 32.94 -9.53 -20.66
CA HIS A 431 34.37 -9.78 -20.43
C HIS A 431 34.80 -11.23 -20.78
N ASN A 432 34.27 -11.76 -21.91
CA ASN A 432 34.52 -13.14 -22.37
C ASN A 432 34.15 -14.24 -21.34
N GLY A 433 33.14 -14.02 -20.53
CA GLY A 433 32.71 -14.95 -19.51
C GLY A 433 33.57 -15.00 -18.24
N SER A 434 34.48 -14.06 -18.07
CA SER A 434 35.51 -14.09 -17.01
C SER A 434 35.14 -13.32 -15.75
N ILE A 435 33.87 -12.84 -15.59
CA ILE A 435 33.44 -12.20 -14.34
C ILE A 435 32.98 -13.29 -13.39
N HIS A 436 33.68 -13.44 -12.26
CA HIS A 436 33.41 -14.42 -11.22
C HIS A 436 33.03 -13.72 -9.92
N ILE A 437 31.72 -13.64 -9.64
CA ILE A 437 31.21 -12.96 -8.46
C ILE A 437 31.28 -13.89 -7.27
N TYR A 438 32.07 -13.58 -6.26
CA TYR A 438 32.27 -14.38 -5.05
C TYR A 438 32.97 -13.55 -3.95
N PRO A 439 32.61 -13.74 -2.65
CA PRO A 439 31.48 -14.53 -2.13
C PRO A 439 30.13 -13.86 -2.36
N VAL A 440 29.07 -14.65 -2.32
CA VAL A 440 27.69 -14.17 -2.52
C VAL A 440 26.73 -14.67 -1.44
N ASP A 441 25.74 -13.88 -1.13
CA ASP A 441 24.54 -14.28 -0.38
C ASP A 441 23.27 -13.85 -1.14
N ASP A 442 22.24 -14.72 -1.13
CA ASP A 442 20.98 -14.50 -1.83
C ASP A 442 19.82 -14.38 -0.84
N THR A 443 19.18 -13.21 -0.80
CA THR A 443 18.06 -12.94 0.11
C THR A 443 16.81 -13.74 -0.21
N MET A 444 16.61 -14.15 -1.48
CA MET A 444 15.53 -15.06 -1.88
C MET A 444 15.76 -16.46 -1.28
N CYS A 445 16.97 -16.99 -1.41
CA CYS A 445 17.35 -18.30 -0.83
C CYS A 445 17.33 -18.26 0.71
N MET A 446 17.79 -17.17 1.34
CA MET A 446 17.66 -16.98 2.79
C MET A 446 16.20 -17.04 3.25
N SER A 447 15.34 -16.31 2.57
CA SER A 447 13.91 -16.34 2.85
C SER A 447 13.31 -17.73 2.62
N TYR A 448 13.73 -18.44 1.58
CA TYR A 448 13.29 -19.80 1.33
C TYR A 448 13.66 -20.75 2.48
N ALA A 449 14.90 -20.69 2.97
CA ALA A 449 15.36 -21.50 4.11
C ALA A 449 14.59 -21.16 5.41
N LEU A 450 14.25 -19.89 5.64
CA LEU A 450 13.54 -19.43 6.84
C LEU A 450 12.04 -19.68 6.79
N ASN A 451 11.42 -19.42 5.66
CA ASN A 451 9.99 -19.19 5.51
C ASN A 451 9.31 -20.22 4.58
N LEU A 452 9.90 -21.39 4.37
CA LEU A 452 9.31 -22.43 3.55
C LEU A 452 7.86 -22.73 3.97
N GLY A 453 6.92 -22.51 3.05
CA GLY A 453 5.49 -22.66 3.31
C GLY A 453 4.84 -21.57 4.18
N LYS A 454 5.56 -20.52 4.56
CA LYS A 454 5.06 -19.43 5.41
C LYS A 454 4.83 -18.11 4.66
N VAL A 455 5.39 -17.95 3.48
CA VAL A 455 5.20 -16.79 2.60
C VAL A 455 4.66 -17.25 1.26
N GLN A 456 3.80 -16.43 0.66
CA GLN A 456 3.14 -16.75 -0.62
C GLN A 456 4.13 -16.90 -1.76
N ASN A 457 5.14 -16.04 -1.78
CA ASN A 457 6.27 -16.08 -2.70
C ASN A 457 7.49 -15.41 -2.05
N HIS A 458 8.65 -15.58 -2.65
CA HIS A 458 9.91 -15.02 -2.15
C HIS A 458 10.41 -13.85 -3.01
N LYS A 459 9.51 -13.11 -3.67
CA LYS A 459 9.86 -11.92 -4.45
C LYS A 459 10.31 -10.78 -3.55
N LEU A 460 11.13 -9.88 -4.10
CA LEU A 460 11.68 -8.73 -3.39
C LEU A 460 10.58 -7.85 -2.76
N ASP A 461 9.56 -7.49 -3.54
CA ASP A 461 8.42 -6.70 -3.11
C ASP A 461 7.64 -7.31 -1.93
N THR A 462 7.42 -8.64 -2.01
CA THR A 462 6.74 -9.38 -0.96
C THR A 462 7.57 -9.43 0.32
N LEU A 463 8.87 -9.68 0.20
CA LEU A 463 9.76 -9.73 1.35
C LEU A 463 10.00 -8.35 1.96
N ALA A 464 10.13 -7.30 1.14
CA ALA A 464 10.21 -5.92 1.62
C ALA A 464 8.98 -5.56 2.47
N LEU A 465 7.78 -5.92 2.00
CA LEU A 465 6.55 -5.68 2.75
C LEU A 465 6.50 -6.47 4.06
N VAL A 466 6.85 -7.77 4.02
CA VAL A 466 6.71 -8.67 5.19
C VAL A 466 7.83 -8.46 6.22
N GLU A 467 9.07 -8.29 5.78
CA GLU A 467 10.25 -8.26 6.65
C GLU A 467 10.66 -6.83 7.06
N LEU A 468 10.43 -5.84 6.18
CA LEU A 468 10.84 -4.45 6.41
C LEU A 468 9.65 -3.49 6.55
N ASN A 469 8.41 -3.98 6.36
CA ASN A 469 7.20 -3.17 6.31
C ASN A 469 7.29 -2.03 5.26
N HIS A 470 7.97 -2.30 4.14
CA HIS A 470 8.24 -1.35 3.08
C HIS A 470 7.54 -1.76 1.79
N SER A 471 6.89 -0.81 1.12
CA SER A 471 6.28 -1.02 -0.20
C SER A 471 7.22 -0.46 -1.26
N THR A 472 7.81 -1.35 -2.06
CA THR A 472 8.74 -0.98 -3.12
C THR A 472 8.03 -0.31 -4.30
N ILE A 473 8.78 0.46 -5.07
CA ILE A 473 8.36 0.98 -6.37
C ILE A 473 8.15 -0.23 -7.31
N LYS A 474 7.04 -0.24 -8.03
CA LYS A 474 6.75 -1.36 -8.94
C LYS A 474 7.32 -1.10 -10.32
N TYR A 475 7.80 -2.16 -10.97
CA TYR A 475 8.23 -2.12 -12.37
C TYR A 475 7.20 -1.46 -13.30
N GLU A 476 5.91 -1.75 -13.05
CA GLU A 476 4.80 -1.22 -13.83
C GLU A 476 4.58 0.29 -13.66
N ASP A 477 5.02 0.86 -12.54
CA ASP A 477 4.90 2.31 -12.28
C ASP A 477 5.95 3.11 -13.08
N ILE A 478 7.06 2.45 -13.46
CA ILE A 478 8.15 3.03 -14.26
C ILE A 478 8.00 2.68 -15.74
N CYS A 479 7.73 1.42 -16.06
CA CYS A 479 7.70 0.91 -17.44
C CYS A 479 6.29 0.90 -18.06
N GLY A 480 5.22 1.20 -17.29
CA GLY A 480 3.84 1.11 -17.75
C GLY A 480 3.30 -0.32 -17.77
N LYS A 481 2.04 -0.48 -18.23
CA LYS A 481 1.29 -1.75 -18.24
C LYS A 481 0.75 -2.12 -19.61
N GLY A 482 0.64 -3.43 -19.87
CA GLY A 482 -0.06 -3.97 -21.03
C GLY A 482 0.60 -3.60 -22.37
N VAL A 483 -0.21 -3.19 -23.35
CA VAL A 483 0.27 -2.92 -24.72
C VAL A 483 1.23 -1.72 -24.81
N ASN A 484 1.16 -0.81 -23.84
CA ASN A 484 2.00 0.39 -23.77
C ASN A 484 3.21 0.21 -22.83
N GLN A 485 3.49 -1.01 -22.36
CA GLN A 485 4.63 -1.28 -21.51
C GLN A 485 5.93 -1.12 -22.30
N LYS A 486 6.81 -0.23 -21.82
CA LYS A 486 8.15 -0.02 -22.37
C LYS A 486 9.14 -1.02 -21.77
N THR A 487 10.20 -1.34 -22.50
CA THR A 487 11.38 -2.01 -21.96
C THR A 487 12.21 -1.04 -21.12
N PHE A 488 12.98 -1.54 -20.16
CA PHE A 488 13.67 -0.70 -19.18
C PHE A 488 14.73 0.23 -19.83
N ASP A 489 15.33 -0.19 -20.93
CA ASP A 489 16.28 0.60 -21.71
C ASP A 489 15.67 1.87 -22.34
N LEU A 490 14.34 1.93 -22.51
CA LEU A 490 13.60 3.10 -23.00
C LEU A 490 13.21 4.09 -21.88
N ILE A 491 13.50 3.76 -20.61
CA ILE A 491 13.18 4.63 -19.46
C ILE A 491 14.31 5.65 -19.27
N ASN A 492 13.93 6.89 -18.92
CA ASN A 492 14.93 7.91 -18.60
C ASN A 492 15.76 7.50 -17.36
N PRO A 493 17.10 7.56 -17.39
CA PRO A 493 17.95 7.20 -16.27
C PRO A 493 17.60 7.90 -14.94
N LEU A 494 17.12 9.15 -14.98
CA LEU A 494 16.67 9.87 -13.77
C LEU A 494 15.36 9.31 -13.20
N GLU A 495 14.47 8.82 -14.06
CA GLU A 495 13.23 8.16 -13.63
C GLU A 495 13.50 6.73 -13.13
N ALA A 496 14.47 6.04 -13.74
CA ALA A 496 14.93 4.71 -13.35
C ALA A 496 15.67 4.70 -12.00
N LEU A 497 16.35 5.80 -11.65
CA LEU A 497 17.23 5.90 -10.49
C LEU A 497 16.59 5.37 -9.19
N ASN A 498 15.42 5.88 -8.83
CA ASN A 498 14.79 5.54 -7.55
C ASN A 498 14.37 4.08 -7.51
N TYR A 499 13.89 3.53 -8.61
CA TYR A 499 13.51 2.12 -8.73
C TYR A 499 14.73 1.21 -8.58
N ALA A 500 15.73 1.39 -9.43
CA ALA A 500 16.90 0.53 -9.47
C ALA A 500 17.74 0.60 -8.18
N ALA A 501 17.94 1.80 -7.62
CA ALA A 501 18.67 1.98 -6.36
C ALA A 501 17.91 1.42 -5.15
N GLU A 502 16.57 1.49 -5.16
CA GLU A 502 15.74 0.90 -4.11
C GLU A 502 15.88 -0.62 -4.08
N ASP A 503 15.94 -1.31 -5.22
CA ASP A 503 16.03 -2.77 -5.28
C ASP A 503 17.32 -3.27 -4.60
N SER A 504 18.47 -2.65 -4.86
CA SER A 504 19.72 -2.98 -4.18
C SER A 504 19.73 -2.59 -2.69
N ASP A 505 19.15 -1.44 -2.31
CA ASP A 505 19.05 -1.01 -0.91
C ASP A 505 18.14 -1.94 -0.09
N VAL A 506 17.00 -2.31 -0.64
CA VAL A 506 16.08 -3.27 -0.03
C VAL A 506 16.73 -4.66 0.10
N ALA A 507 17.48 -5.10 -0.91
CA ALA A 507 18.22 -6.37 -0.84
C ALA A 507 19.24 -6.37 0.31
N LEU A 508 19.97 -5.26 0.50
CA LEU A 508 20.92 -5.11 1.62
C LEU A 508 20.23 -5.14 2.99
N ALA A 509 19.11 -4.44 3.12
CA ALA A 509 18.33 -4.42 4.36
C ALA A 509 17.71 -5.77 4.68
N LEU A 510 17.17 -6.47 3.67
CA LEU A 510 16.66 -7.83 3.80
C LEU A 510 17.78 -8.79 4.25
N TYR A 511 18.97 -8.68 3.66
CA TYR A 511 20.12 -9.48 4.06
C TYR A 511 20.41 -9.33 5.57
N GLN A 512 20.51 -8.09 6.07
CA GLN A 512 20.81 -7.84 7.48
C GLN A 512 19.75 -8.47 8.41
N ASN A 513 18.48 -8.36 8.06
CA ASN A 513 17.37 -8.93 8.83
C ASN A 513 17.37 -10.46 8.75
N LEU A 514 17.40 -11.03 7.54
CA LEU A 514 17.29 -12.47 7.34
C LEU A 514 18.53 -13.22 7.86
N LYS A 515 19.74 -12.63 7.77
CA LYS A 515 20.97 -13.23 8.29
C LYS A 515 20.91 -13.44 9.80
N LEU A 516 20.43 -12.44 10.55
CA LEU A 516 20.23 -12.56 12.00
C LEU A 516 19.22 -13.66 12.32
N ARG A 517 18.13 -13.75 11.55
CA ARG A 517 17.10 -14.77 11.75
C ARG A 517 17.59 -16.19 11.41
N LEU A 518 18.41 -16.35 10.37
CA LEU A 518 19.02 -17.66 10.07
C LEU A 518 19.83 -18.19 11.24
N MET A 519 20.52 -17.29 11.97
CA MET A 519 21.29 -17.66 13.16
C MET A 519 20.36 -17.99 14.33
N SER A 520 19.39 -17.13 14.65
CA SER A 520 18.47 -17.32 15.79
C SER A 520 17.60 -18.57 15.63
N ASP A 521 17.11 -18.84 14.42
CA ASP A 521 16.25 -19.98 14.10
C ASP A 521 17.06 -21.27 13.84
N LYS A 522 18.39 -21.21 13.98
CA LYS A 522 19.33 -22.33 13.74
C LYS A 522 19.21 -22.94 12.33
N LYS A 523 18.87 -22.11 11.34
CA LYS A 523 18.68 -22.51 9.94
C LYS A 523 19.86 -22.14 9.04
N ASN A 524 20.91 -21.54 9.60
CA ASN A 524 22.09 -21.15 8.83
C ASN A 524 22.74 -22.33 8.10
N PHE A 525 22.77 -23.53 8.73
CA PHE A 525 23.28 -24.73 8.09
C PHE A 525 22.46 -25.18 6.89
N VAL A 526 21.12 -25.08 6.99
CA VAL A 526 20.20 -25.40 5.87
C VAL A 526 20.46 -24.48 4.71
N TYR A 527 20.55 -23.17 4.99
CA TYR A 527 20.86 -22.16 3.97
C TYR A 527 22.19 -22.44 3.27
N GLN A 528 23.27 -22.64 4.02
CA GLN A 528 24.59 -22.92 3.47
C GLN A 528 24.70 -24.23 2.67
N LYS A 529 23.79 -25.18 2.89
CA LYS A 529 23.75 -26.44 2.15
C LYS A 529 22.85 -26.40 0.90
N LEU A 530 21.91 -25.47 0.85
CA LEU A 530 21.07 -25.22 -0.33
C LEU A 530 21.80 -24.37 -1.38
N GLU A 531 22.68 -23.52 -0.93
CA GLU A 531 23.61 -22.72 -1.76
C GLU A 531 24.81 -23.58 -2.22
#